data_3a4ff2f5c3bd66b3b5d59f299a0c9ab2
#
_entry.id   3a4ff2f5c3bd66b3b5d59f299a0c9ab2
#
_cell.length_a   1.000
_cell.length_b   1.000
_cell.length_c   1.000
_cell.angle_alpha   90.00
_cell.angle_beta   90.00
_cell.angle_gamma   90.00
#
_symmetry.space_group_name_H-M   'P 1'
#
loop_
_entity.id
_entity.type
_entity.pdbx_description
1 polymer ?
#
loop_
_entity_poly.entity_id
_entity_poly.type
_entity_poly.pdbx_seq_one_letter_code
_entity_poly.pdbx_strand_id
1 'polypeptide(L)'
;MRALKILLAALLGVALLLAVAAGVHYRLFERGWFHFTQWQQGEQSGSASLWLPDYRVAIQGKVVAGIDDDLSALTFDPDRNSLIAVTNGDPHWLEVSLEGDLLRAIPLVGFGDPEAIEYISEGVYVISDERLQRLLRVEVNEQTSVIDAEQAQQLSLGIDLNGNKGFEGLAYDTAGQRLYVAKERNPVRIYEISGFPFAEPTPSVHISEHQARLFVRDLSSLQFDEQTGHLLALSDESRLVVELDADGQPLSSLSLSAGRRGLERDVPQAEGMAMGPDGTLYLVSEPNLFYVFRKPAR
;
A
#
# COMPACT_ATOMS: atom_id res chain seq x y z
N MET A 1 -6.02 8.49 55.47
CA MET A 1 -4.75 8.57 54.72
C MET A 1 -4.32 7.25 54.08
N ARG A 2 -4.34 6.07 54.75
CA ARG A 2 -3.96 4.79 54.14
C ARG A 2 -4.90 4.37 53.00
N ALA A 3 -6.22 4.47 53.16
CA ALA A 3 -7.19 4.11 52.12
C ALA A 3 -7.03 4.96 50.84
N LEU A 4 -6.75 6.26 50.95
CA LEU A 4 -6.51 7.15 49.84
C LEU A 4 -5.23 6.77 49.05
N LYS A 5 -4.15 6.39 49.78
CA LYS A 5 -2.90 5.93 49.18
C LYS A 5 -3.09 4.61 48.39
N ILE A 6 -3.89 3.68 48.94
CA ILE A 6 -4.22 2.41 48.28
C ILE A 6 -5.06 2.70 47.02
N LEU A 7 -6.06 3.57 47.10
CA LEU A 7 -6.87 3.94 45.96
C LEU A 7 -6.03 4.59 44.84
N LEU A 8 -5.16 5.54 45.22
CA LEU A 8 -4.24 6.18 44.25
C LEU A 8 -3.31 5.18 43.61
N ALA A 9 -2.72 4.24 44.38
CA ALA A 9 -1.86 3.20 43.84
C ALA A 9 -2.61 2.26 42.87
N ALA A 10 -3.85 1.90 43.20
CA ALA A 10 -4.69 1.08 42.32
C ALA A 10 -5.04 1.81 41.00
N LEU A 11 -5.40 3.10 41.08
CA LEU A 11 -5.68 3.92 39.89
C LEU A 11 -4.43 4.06 39.01
N LEU A 12 -3.28 4.26 39.62
CA LEU A 12 -2.00 4.34 38.88
C LEU A 12 -1.65 3.00 38.19
N GLY A 13 -1.90 1.88 38.88
CA GLY A 13 -1.74 0.54 38.32
C GLY A 13 -2.65 0.30 37.12
N VAL A 14 -3.93 0.66 37.21
CA VAL A 14 -4.89 0.56 36.10
C VAL A 14 -4.46 1.46 34.94
N ALA A 15 -4.07 2.72 35.20
CA ALA A 15 -3.60 3.63 34.16
C ALA A 15 -2.35 3.10 33.43
N LEU A 16 -1.41 2.50 34.17
CA LEU A 16 -0.22 1.87 33.60
C LEU A 16 -0.59 0.67 32.72
N LEU A 17 -1.49 -0.19 33.18
CA LEU A 17 -1.96 -1.34 32.39
C LEU A 17 -2.65 -0.89 31.10
N LEU A 18 -3.50 0.14 31.17
CA LEU A 18 -4.13 0.72 29.99
C LEU A 18 -3.10 1.33 29.03
N ALA A 19 -2.09 2.02 29.54
CA ALA A 19 -1.01 2.58 28.74
C ALA A 19 -0.17 1.49 28.03
N VAL A 20 0.14 0.41 28.74
CA VAL A 20 0.85 -0.75 28.16
C VAL A 20 -0.04 -1.44 27.11
N ALA A 21 -1.32 -1.67 27.41
CA ALA A 21 -2.26 -2.27 26.48
C ALA A 21 -2.40 -1.41 25.19
N ALA A 22 -2.50 -0.09 25.34
CA ALA A 22 -2.51 0.84 24.21
C ALA A 22 -1.17 0.78 23.46
N GLY A 23 -0.03 0.76 24.17
CA GLY A 23 1.29 0.64 23.57
C GLY A 23 1.44 -0.60 22.71
N VAL A 24 0.94 -1.74 23.18
CA VAL A 24 0.93 -3.00 22.41
C VAL A 24 -0.06 -2.94 21.26
N HIS A 25 -1.28 -2.47 21.48
CA HIS A 25 -2.33 -2.38 20.47
C HIS A 25 -1.93 -1.49 19.29
N TYR A 26 -1.33 -0.34 19.58
CA TYR A 26 -0.85 0.61 18.57
C TYR A 26 0.59 0.36 18.12
N ARG A 27 1.20 -0.74 18.55
CA ARG A 27 2.60 -1.10 18.23
C ARG A 27 3.61 0.02 18.51
N LEU A 28 3.37 0.83 19.54
CA LEU A 28 4.18 2.01 19.84
C LEU A 28 5.60 1.64 20.26
N PHE A 29 5.81 0.47 20.87
CA PHE A 29 7.14 0.00 21.29
C PHE A 29 8.02 -0.35 20.09
N GLU A 30 7.46 -1.10 19.11
CA GLU A 30 8.15 -1.47 17.88
C GLU A 30 8.45 -0.23 17.02
N ARG A 31 7.46 0.66 16.89
CA ARG A 31 7.61 1.95 16.19
C ARG A 31 8.67 2.82 16.85
N GLY A 32 8.63 2.93 18.18
CA GLY A 32 9.63 3.70 18.94
C GLY A 32 11.02 3.14 18.78
N TRP A 33 11.18 1.82 18.83
CA TRP A 33 12.45 1.14 18.61
C TRP A 33 12.97 1.36 17.17
N PHE A 34 12.11 1.20 16.18
CA PHE A 34 12.46 1.45 14.77
C PHE A 34 12.94 2.88 14.56
N HIS A 35 12.21 3.88 15.05
CA HIS A 35 12.63 5.28 14.92
C HIS A 35 13.93 5.59 15.66
N PHE A 36 14.16 4.96 16.81
CA PHE A 36 15.40 5.09 17.54
C PHE A 36 16.58 4.50 16.77
N THR A 37 16.44 3.29 16.22
CA THR A 37 17.47 2.66 15.39
C THR A 37 17.72 3.43 14.10
N GLN A 38 16.68 3.91 13.43
CA GLN A 38 16.78 4.76 12.25
C GLN A 38 17.54 6.06 12.55
N TRP A 39 17.28 6.68 13.70
CA TRP A 39 18.01 7.88 14.12
C TRP A 39 19.50 7.60 14.41
N GLN A 40 19.82 6.45 14.99
CA GLN A 40 21.21 6.07 15.25
C GLN A 40 21.99 5.73 13.97
N GLN A 41 21.35 5.12 13.00
CA GLN A 41 21.97 4.70 11.74
C GLN A 41 22.19 5.86 10.77
N GLY A 42 21.34 6.90 10.82
CA GLY A 42 21.41 8.06 9.92
C GLY A 42 21.39 7.63 8.44
N GLU A 43 21.83 8.51 7.55
CA GLU A 43 21.97 8.23 6.10
C GLU A 43 22.99 7.12 5.76
N GLN A 44 23.69 6.57 6.73
CA GLN A 44 24.71 5.53 6.53
C GLN A 44 24.15 4.13 6.36
N SER A 45 22.83 3.94 6.41
CA SER A 45 22.18 2.66 6.12
C SER A 45 22.25 2.31 4.64
N GLY A 46 23.43 2.02 4.15
CA GLY A 46 23.70 1.37 2.88
C GLY A 46 23.29 2.15 1.63
N SER A 47 24.09 2.08 0.60
CA SER A 47 23.90 2.68 -0.73
C SER A 47 22.66 2.19 -1.50
N ALA A 48 21.82 1.35 -0.90
CA ALA A 48 20.67 0.71 -1.54
C ALA A 48 19.30 1.22 -1.07
N SER A 49 19.21 1.99 0.05
CA SER A 49 17.92 2.47 0.56
C SER A 49 17.38 3.67 -0.23
N LEU A 50 16.06 3.67 -0.48
CA LEU A 50 15.34 4.84 -0.98
C LEU A 50 15.35 6.00 0.01
N TRP A 51 15.61 5.73 1.28
CA TRP A 51 15.66 6.71 2.35
C TRP A 51 14.45 7.64 2.38
N LEU A 52 13.29 7.09 2.67
CA LEU A 52 11.99 7.78 2.72
C LEU A 52 11.95 9.04 3.61
N PRO A 53 12.79 9.20 4.66
CA PRO A 53 12.86 10.43 5.44
C PRO A 53 13.16 11.71 4.65
N ASP A 54 13.74 11.61 3.47
CA ASP A 54 14.07 12.79 2.65
C ASP A 54 12.91 13.29 1.80
N TYR A 55 11.88 12.48 1.60
CA TYR A 55 10.72 12.86 0.80
C TYR A 55 9.95 14.02 1.43
N ARG A 56 9.44 14.89 0.59
CA ARG A 56 8.59 16.04 0.94
C ARG A 56 7.39 16.08 0.03
N VAL A 57 6.24 16.50 0.56
CA VAL A 57 5.03 16.67 -0.24
C VAL A 57 5.24 17.78 -1.28
N ALA A 58 4.89 17.48 -2.51
CA ALA A 58 4.90 18.41 -3.65
C ALA A 58 3.47 18.78 -4.09
N ILE A 59 2.56 17.81 -4.08
CA ILE A 59 1.11 18.00 -4.27
C ILE A 59 0.42 17.40 -3.06
N GLN A 60 -0.52 18.14 -2.45
CA GLN A 60 -1.21 17.72 -1.25
C GLN A 60 -2.73 17.78 -1.44
N GLY A 61 -3.38 16.62 -1.41
CA GLY A 61 -4.84 16.51 -1.35
C GLY A 61 -5.54 17.16 -2.55
N LYS A 62 -4.95 17.07 -3.75
CA LYS A 62 -5.61 17.50 -4.97
C LYS A 62 -6.78 16.55 -5.24
N VAL A 63 -7.98 17.10 -5.39
CA VAL A 63 -9.15 16.32 -5.80
C VAL A 63 -8.98 15.86 -7.25
N VAL A 64 -9.11 14.57 -7.51
CA VAL A 64 -9.19 14.01 -8.87
C VAL A 64 -10.58 14.30 -9.40
N ALA A 65 -10.71 15.35 -10.20
CA ALA A 65 -12.00 15.80 -10.72
C ALA A 65 -12.62 14.77 -11.67
N GLY A 66 -13.92 14.56 -11.55
CA GLY A 66 -14.67 13.59 -12.37
C GLY A 66 -14.76 12.19 -11.74
N ILE A 67 -14.24 12.03 -10.53
CA ILE A 67 -14.38 10.82 -9.71
C ILE A 67 -15.22 11.19 -8.50
N ASP A 68 -16.36 10.55 -8.34
CA ASP A 68 -17.27 10.72 -7.21
C ASP A 68 -17.31 9.45 -6.32
N ASP A 69 -16.23 8.67 -6.35
CA ASP A 69 -16.11 7.38 -5.68
C ASP A 69 -14.73 7.22 -5.05
N ASP A 70 -14.57 6.19 -4.23
CA ASP A 70 -13.36 5.92 -3.47
C ASP A 70 -12.25 5.35 -4.38
N LEU A 71 -11.09 6.04 -4.39
CA LEU A 71 -9.88 5.58 -5.07
C LEU A 71 -9.15 4.57 -4.18
N SER A 72 -9.16 3.29 -4.56
CA SER A 72 -8.68 2.18 -3.73
C SER A 72 -7.27 1.71 -4.07
N ALA A 73 -6.73 2.06 -5.24
CA ALA A 73 -5.40 1.60 -5.65
C ALA A 73 -4.70 2.54 -6.62
N LEU A 74 -3.38 2.35 -6.76
CA LEU A 74 -2.56 3.09 -7.72
C LEU A 74 -1.36 2.25 -8.16
N THR A 75 -1.07 2.24 -9.47
CA THR A 75 0.20 1.75 -10.04
C THR A 75 0.70 2.71 -11.11
N PHE A 76 2.00 2.69 -11.40
CA PHE A 76 2.61 3.48 -12.48
C PHE A 76 2.69 2.63 -13.75
N ASP A 77 2.20 3.17 -14.86
CA ASP A 77 2.33 2.58 -16.20
C ASP A 77 3.46 3.27 -16.97
N PRO A 78 4.59 2.61 -17.18
CA PRO A 78 5.74 3.21 -17.87
C PRO A 78 5.51 3.41 -19.38
N ASP A 79 4.64 2.61 -20.01
CA ASP A 79 4.38 2.70 -21.44
C ASP A 79 3.47 3.89 -21.77
N ARG A 80 2.52 4.19 -20.86
CA ARG A 80 1.62 5.34 -20.95
C ARG A 80 2.21 6.59 -20.31
N ASN A 81 3.22 6.44 -19.47
CA ASN A 81 3.76 7.50 -18.60
C ASN A 81 2.64 8.18 -17.80
N SER A 82 1.78 7.38 -17.23
CA SER A 82 0.61 7.78 -16.44
C SER A 82 0.43 6.88 -15.22
N LEU A 83 -0.54 7.18 -14.39
CA LEU A 83 -0.93 6.37 -13.24
C LEU A 83 -2.23 5.66 -13.56
N ILE A 84 -2.33 4.42 -13.10
CA ILE A 84 -3.55 3.62 -13.22
C ILE A 84 -4.10 3.37 -11.83
N ALA A 85 -5.40 3.57 -11.68
CA ALA A 85 -6.13 3.39 -10.43
C ALA A 85 -7.38 2.54 -10.62
N VAL A 86 -8.01 2.11 -9.53
CA VAL A 86 -9.35 1.53 -9.52
C VAL A 86 -10.23 2.24 -8.51
N THR A 87 -11.55 2.18 -8.73
CA THR A 87 -12.58 2.54 -7.74
C THR A 87 -13.33 1.31 -7.31
N ASN A 88 -13.90 1.30 -6.10
CA ASN A 88 -14.56 0.13 -5.52
C ASN A 88 -16.09 0.24 -5.45
N GLY A 89 -16.70 1.37 -5.14
CA GLY A 89 -18.14 1.55 -5.01
C GLY A 89 -18.88 1.51 -6.35
N ASP A 90 -18.38 2.23 -7.35
CA ASP A 90 -18.73 2.12 -8.78
C ASP A 90 -17.47 1.71 -9.55
N PRO A 91 -17.24 0.40 -9.74
CA PRO A 91 -15.96 -0.12 -10.19
C PRO A 91 -15.53 0.38 -11.56
N HIS A 92 -14.40 1.09 -11.60
CA HIS A 92 -13.76 1.58 -12.82
C HIS A 92 -12.25 1.34 -12.80
N TRP A 93 -11.68 1.09 -13.94
CA TRP A 93 -10.26 1.27 -14.24
C TRP A 93 -10.06 2.72 -14.70
N LEU A 94 -9.14 3.41 -14.09
CA LEU A 94 -8.90 4.84 -14.32
C LEU A 94 -7.46 5.07 -14.78
N GLU A 95 -7.28 5.94 -15.77
CA GLU A 95 -5.99 6.51 -16.11
C GLU A 95 -5.93 7.96 -15.61
N VAL A 96 -4.88 8.26 -14.83
CA VAL A 96 -4.68 9.55 -14.17
C VAL A 96 -3.31 10.10 -14.56
N SER A 97 -3.22 11.40 -14.82
CA SER A 97 -1.95 12.05 -15.12
C SER A 97 -1.04 12.11 -13.89
N LEU A 98 0.26 12.36 -14.10
CA LEU A 98 1.24 12.53 -13.02
C LEU A 98 0.97 13.79 -12.16
N GLU A 99 0.06 14.66 -12.61
CA GLU A 99 -0.43 15.83 -11.90
C GLU A 99 -1.78 15.59 -11.21
N GLY A 100 -2.37 14.37 -11.34
CA GLY A 100 -3.63 13.97 -10.72
C GLY A 100 -4.86 14.47 -11.47
N ASP A 101 -4.84 14.49 -12.80
CA ASP A 101 -6.00 14.76 -13.64
C ASP A 101 -6.50 13.48 -14.29
N LEU A 102 -7.82 13.24 -14.26
CA LEU A 102 -8.43 12.07 -14.90
C LEU A 102 -8.27 12.17 -16.42
N LEU A 103 -7.65 11.15 -17.02
CA LEU A 103 -7.43 11.05 -18.48
C LEU A 103 -8.45 10.12 -19.15
N ARG A 104 -8.78 9.00 -18.48
CA ARG A 104 -9.68 7.97 -19.02
C ARG A 104 -10.34 7.20 -17.89
N ALA A 105 -11.58 6.76 -18.10
CA ALA A 105 -12.30 5.84 -17.21
C ALA A 105 -12.92 4.71 -18.02
N ILE A 106 -12.79 3.46 -17.55
CA ILE A 106 -13.34 2.26 -18.18
C ILE A 106 -14.10 1.47 -17.11
N PRO A 107 -15.39 1.15 -17.32
CA PRO A 107 -16.16 0.36 -16.39
C PRO A 107 -15.56 -1.05 -16.19
N LEU A 108 -15.53 -1.51 -14.93
CA LEU A 108 -15.20 -2.86 -14.51
C LEU A 108 -16.50 -3.63 -14.27
N VAL A 109 -16.83 -4.59 -15.12
CA VAL A 109 -18.08 -5.36 -15.03
C VAL A 109 -17.79 -6.74 -14.41
N GLY A 110 -18.63 -7.17 -13.48
CA GLY A 110 -18.47 -8.47 -12.81
C GLY A 110 -17.40 -8.50 -11.72
N PHE A 111 -16.82 -7.34 -11.37
CA PHE A 111 -15.98 -7.15 -10.19
C PHE A 111 -16.87 -6.88 -8.98
N GLY A 112 -16.48 -7.44 -7.83
CA GLY A 112 -17.23 -7.29 -6.59
C GLY A 112 -16.74 -6.11 -5.74
N ASP A 113 -15.43 -5.97 -5.61
CA ASP A 113 -14.76 -5.01 -4.75
C ASP A 113 -13.29 -4.89 -5.16
N PRO A 114 -12.96 -4.08 -6.21
CA PRO A 114 -11.58 -3.91 -6.64
C PRO A 114 -10.80 -3.05 -5.64
N GLU A 115 -9.77 -3.63 -4.99
CA GLU A 115 -9.00 -2.95 -3.94
C GLU A 115 -7.51 -2.78 -4.27
N ALA A 116 -7.00 -3.47 -5.28
CA ALA A 116 -5.64 -3.24 -5.75
C ALA A 116 -5.52 -3.39 -7.26
N ILE A 117 -4.56 -2.67 -7.84
CA ILE A 117 -4.16 -2.82 -9.24
C ILE A 117 -2.65 -2.75 -9.35
N GLU A 118 -2.09 -3.59 -10.23
CA GLU A 118 -0.66 -3.56 -10.52
C GLU A 118 -0.40 -3.72 -12.02
N TYR A 119 0.51 -2.90 -12.54
CA TYR A 119 1.04 -3.01 -13.89
C TYR A 119 1.98 -4.21 -14.00
N ILE A 120 1.81 -5.02 -15.05
CA ILE A 120 2.61 -6.21 -15.29
C ILE A 120 3.51 -6.06 -16.53
N SER A 121 2.91 -5.61 -17.62
CA SER A 121 3.56 -5.32 -18.91
C SER A 121 2.63 -4.46 -19.75
N GLU A 122 3.08 -4.02 -20.93
CA GLU A 122 2.30 -3.17 -21.82
C GLU A 122 0.85 -3.66 -21.98
N GLY A 123 -0.08 -2.84 -21.49
CA GLY A 123 -1.52 -3.10 -21.53
C GLY A 123 -2.02 -4.25 -20.64
N VAL A 124 -1.16 -4.86 -19.81
CA VAL A 124 -1.53 -5.98 -18.93
C VAL A 124 -1.47 -5.53 -17.47
N TYR A 125 -2.56 -5.75 -16.75
CA TYR A 125 -2.67 -5.44 -15.32
C TYR A 125 -3.23 -6.62 -14.54
N VAL A 126 -2.96 -6.64 -13.24
CA VAL A 126 -3.62 -7.51 -12.28
C VAL A 126 -4.45 -6.65 -11.35
N ILE A 127 -5.72 -7.01 -11.16
CA ILE A 127 -6.65 -6.36 -10.23
C ILE A 127 -7.02 -7.38 -9.15
N SER A 128 -7.00 -6.98 -7.88
CA SER A 128 -7.59 -7.77 -6.80
C SER A 128 -9.09 -7.48 -6.68
N ASP A 129 -9.88 -8.52 -6.48
CA ASP A 129 -11.29 -8.43 -6.12
C ASP A 129 -11.43 -9.01 -4.72
N GLU A 130 -11.54 -8.13 -3.72
CA GLU A 130 -11.54 -8.51 -2.31
C GLU A 130 -12.73 -9.41 -1.98
N ARG A 131 -13.91 -9.01 -2.40
CA ARG A 131 -15.17 -9.73 -2.08
C ARG A 131 -15.15 -11.16 -2.56
N LEU A 132 -14.56 -11.43 -3.71
CA LEU A 132 -14.46 -12.76 -4.32
C LEU A 132 -13.10 -13.42 -4.08
N GLN A 133 -12.19 -12.76 -3.37
CA GLN A 133 -10.84 -13.23 -3.01
C GLN A 133 -10.08 -13.81 -4.20
N ARG A 134 -10.04 -13.06 -5.28
CA ARG A 134 -9.41 -13.46 -6.53
C ARG A 134 -8.55 -12.34 -7.09
N LEU A 135 -7.57 -12.74 -7.87
CA LEU A 135 -6.78 -11.86 -8.72
C LEU A 135 -7.24 -12.07 -10.16
N LEU A 136 -7.39 -10.96 -10.90
CA LEU A 136 -7.82 -10.98 -12.29
C LEU A 136 -6.74 -10.33 -13.14
N ARG A 137 -6.22 -11.08 -14.14
CA ARG A 137 -5.39 -10.53 -15.19
C ARG A 137 -6.27 -9.95 -16.27
N VAL A 138 -6.14 -8.66 -16.52
CA VAL A 138 -6.92 -7.92 -17.52
C VAL A 138 -6.00 -7.33 -18.58
N GLU A 139 -6.57 -7.12 -19.78
CA GLU A 139 -5.86 -6.48 -20.90
C GLU A 139 -6.58 -5.19 -21.29
N VAL A 140 -5.84 -4.09 -21.36
CA VAL A 140 -6.35 -2.77 -21.69
C VAL A 140 -5.55 -2.16 -22.82
N ASN A 141 -6.26 -1.75 -23.88
CA ASN A 141 -5.69 -1.02 -25.02
C ASN A 141 -6.56 0.21 -25.35
N GLU A 142 -6.20 0.92 -26.41
CA GLU A 142 -6.91 2.15 -26.80
C GLU A 142 -8.39 1.92 -27.18
N GLN A 143 -8.76 0.73 -27.61
CA GLN A 143 -10.11 0.36 -28.03
C GLN A 143 -10.95 -0.23 -26.90
N THR A 144 -10.33 -0.56 -25.75
CA THR A 144 -11.05 -1.13 -24.59
C THR A 144 -12.06 -0.12 -24.05
N SER A 145 -13.32 -0.49 -24.04
CA SER A 145 -14.43 0.36 -23.54
C SER A 145 -15.13 -0.23 -22.31
N VAL A 146 -14.83 -1.49 -21.97
CA VAL A 146 -15.31 -2.22 -20.80
C VAL A 146 -14.31 -3.32 -20.48
N ILE A 147 -14.13 -3.59 -19.19
CA ILE A 147 -13.32 -4.71 -18.69
C ILE A 147 -14.29 -5.66 -17.97
N ASP A 148 -14.39 -6.89 -18.49
CA ASP A 148 -15.33 -7.89 -18.01
C ASP A 148 -14.56 -9.01 -17.25
N ALA A 149 -14.85 -9.15 -15.97
CA ALA A 149 -14.23 -10.16 -15.11
C ALA A 149 -14.44 -11.61 -15.61
N GLU A 150 -15.53 -11.90 -16.33
CA GLU A 150 -15.78 -13.25 -16.88
C GLU A 150 -14.81 -13.60 -18.01
N GLN A 151 -14.23 -12.60 -18.67
CA GLN A 151 -13.26 -12.79 -19.75
C GLN A 151 -11.82 -12.78 -19.25
N ALA A 152 -11.59 -12.40 -17.99
CA ALA A 152 -10.27 -12.30 -17.40
C ALA A 152 -9.73 -13.66 -16.94
N GLN A 153 -8.42 -13.86 -17.06
CA GLN A 153 -7.74 -14.98 -16.40
C GLN A 153 -7.79 -14.74 -14.88
N GLN A 154 -8.28 -15.72 -14.12
CA GLN A 154 -8.50 -15.58 -12.70
C GLN A 154 -7.64 -16.54 -11.89
N LEU A 155 -7.14 -16.08 -10.76
CA LEU A 155 -6.50 -16.88 -9.72
C LEU A 155 -7.25 -16.67 -8.40
N SER A 156 -7.92 -17.71 -7.91
CA SER A 156 -8.50 -17.70 -6.55
C SER A 156 -7.41 -18.08 -5.55
N LEU A 157 -7.20 -17.24 -4.55
CA LEU A 157 -6.16 -17.49 -3.55
C LEU A 157 -6.60 -18.48 -2.47
N GLY A 158 -7.89 -18.63 -2.23
CA GLY A 158 -8.44 -19.66 -1.32
C GLY A 158 -7.96 -19.53 0.13
N ILE A 159 -7.38 -18.39 0.49
CA ILE A 159 -6.71 -18.15 1.77
C ILE A 159 -7.68 -17.41 2.68
N ASP A 160 -7.99 -18.00 3.85
CA ASP A 160 -8.79 -17.40 4.93
C ASP A 160 -10.10 -16.70 4.49
N LEU A 161 -11.15 -17.48 4.23
CA LEU A 161 -12.50 -17.02 3.86
C LEU A 161 -13.24 -16.23 4.97
N ASN A 162 -12.54 -15.52 5.84
CA ASN A 162 -13.11 -14.89 7.03
C ASN A 162 -13.48 -13.40 6.83
N GLY A 163 -14.40 -13.13 5.88
CA GLY A 163 -15.04 -11.80 5.73
C GLY A 163 -14.18 -10.75 5.03
N ASN A 164 -14.64 -9.50 4.97
CA ASN A 164 -14.03 -8.31 4.34
C ASN A 164 -12.67 -7.93 4.94
N LYS A 165 -11.62 -8.71 4.70
CA LYS A 165 -10.24 -8.44 5.13
C LYS A 165 -9.31 -9.11 4.14
N GLY A 166 -9.41 -8.63 2.92
CA GLY A 166 -8.87 -9.27 1.76
C GLY A 166 -7.51 -8.77 1.34
N PHE A 167 -7.34 -8.71 0.05
CA PHE A 167 -6.06 -8.40 -0.58
C PHE A 167 -6.13 -6.98 -1.13
N GLU A 168 -5.52 -6.04 -0.39
CA GLU A 168 -5.58 -4.61 -0.68
C GLU A 168 -4.31 -4.04 -1.32
N GLY A 169 -3.24 -4.79 -1.38
CA GLY A 169 -2.00 -4.32 -1.98
C GLY A 169 -1.43 -5.30 -2.97
N LEU A 170 -1.01 -4.82 -4.13
CA LEU A 170 -0.27 -5.57 -5.13
C LEU A 170 1.04 -4.86 -5.46
N ALA A 171 2.09 -5.64 -5.73
CA ALA A 171 3.35 -5.15 -6.29
C ALA A 171 3.98 -6.25 -7.14
N TYR A 172 4.65 -5.88 -8.23
CA TYR A 172 5.24 -6.84 -9.14
C TYR A 172 6.74 -6.62 -9.30
N ASP A 173 7.52 -7.68 -9.08
CA ASP A 173 8.94 -7.77 -9.40
C ASP A 173 9.06 -8.32 -10.83
N THR A 174 9.30 -7.44 -11.78
CA THR A 174 9.41 -7.78 -13.20
C THR A 174 10.59 -8.71 -13.47
N ALA A 175 11.72 -8.46 -12.81
CA ALA A 175 12.94 -9.26 -13.00
C ALA A 175 12.79 -10.66 -12.40
N GLY A 176 12.21 -10.77 -11.22
CA GLY A 176 11.95 -12.03 -10.52
C GLY A 176 10.67 -12.74 -10.96
N GLN A 177 9.81 -12.09 -11.75
CA GLN A 177 8.48 -12.57 -12.14
C GLN A 177 7.64 -13.02 -10.94
N ARG A 178 7.60 -12.16 -9.92
CA ARG A 178 6.92 -12.43 -8.65
C ARG A 178 5.87 -11.35 -8.37
N LEU A 179 4.66 -11.77 -8.08
CA LEU A 179 3.60 -10.90 -7.63
C LEU A 179 3.52 -10.96 -6.09
N TYR A 180 3.67 -9.82 -5.45
CA TYR A 180 3.45 -9.66 -4.02
C TYR A 180 2.01 -9.22 -3.80
N VAL A 181 1.37 -9.84 -2.79
CA VAL A 181 -0.03 -9.59 -2.45
C VAL A 181 -0.12 -9.31 -0.95
N ALA A 182 -0.57 -8.11 -0.59
CA ALA A 182 -0.80 -7.74 0.79
C ALA A 182 -2.17 -8.21 1.27
N LYS A 183 -2.19 -8.91 2.40
CA LYS A 183 -3.39 -9.10 3.21
C LYS A 183 -3.47 -7.98 4.23
N GLU A 184 -4.57 -7.24 4.21
CA GLU A 184 -4.80 -6.05 5.01
C GLU A 184 -4.48 -6.27 6.50
N ARG A 185 -5.17 -7.20 7.14
CA ARG A 185 -5.05 -7.46 8.59
C ARG A 185 -5.56 -8.85 9.01
N ASN A 186 -5.37 -9.19 10.26
CA ASN A 186 -5.84 -10.39 10.96
C ASN A 186 -5.45 -11.74 10.32
N PRO A 187 -4.16 -12.03 10.17
CA PRO A 187 -3.00 -11.18 10.43
C PRO A 187 -2.58 -10.37 9.20
N VAL A 188 -1.88 -9.24 9.41
CA VAL A 188 -1.14 -8.53 8.36
C VAL A 188 -0.13 -9.49 7.73
N ARG A 189 -0.16 -9.66 6.40
CA ARG A 189 0.71 -10.58 5.67
C ARG A 189 1.03 -10.07 4.27
N ILE A 190 2.20 -10.45 3.77
CA ILE A 190 2.57 -10.32 2.37
C ILE A 190 2.77 -11.73 1.81
N TYR A 191 2.05 -12.06 0.75
CA TYR A 191 2.21 -13.32 0.03
C TYR A 191 3.04 -13.07 -1.23
N GLU A 192 3.85 -14.06 -1.60
CA GLU A 192 4.58 -14.09 -2.85
C GLU A 192 3.96 -15.14 -3.77
N ILE A 193 3.63 -14.76 -5.01
CA ILE A 193 3.01 -15.63 -6.00
C ILE A 193 3.92 -15.68 -7.22
N SER A 194 4.32 -16.88 -7.63
CA SER A 194 5.04 -17.15 -8.88
C SER A 194 4.12 -17.81 -9.89
N GLY A 195 4.37 -17.57 -11.20
CA GLY A 195 3.64 -18.19 -12.31
C GLY A 195 2.35 -17.48 -12.75
N PHE A 196 1.83 -16.55 -11.96
CA PHE A 196 0.72 -15.68 -12.34
C PHE A 196 1.25 -14.24 -12.50
N PRO A 197 0.86 -13.48 -13.52
CA PRO A 197 -0.23 -13.71 -14.48
C PRO A 197 0.22 -14.35 -15.81
N PHE A 198 1.40 -14.90 -15.92
CA PHE A 198 1.89 -15.55 -17.13
C PHE A 198 1.39 -16.99 -17.26
N ALA A 199 1.32 -17.50 -18.52
CA ALA A 199 0.59 -18.69 -18.89
C ALA A 199 0.93 -19.95 -18.10
N GLU A 200 -0.08 -20.79 -17.87
CA GLU A 200 -0.03 -22.09 -17.21
C GLU A 200 0.38 -22.03 -15.72
N PRO A 201 -0.54 -21.60 -14.85
CA PRO A 201 -0.18 -21.46 -13.45
C PRO A 201 -0.18 -22.81 -12.73
N THR A 202 0.99 -23.21 -12.26
CA THR A 202 1.03 -23.83 -10.95
C THR A 202 1.55 -22.75 -9.99
N PRO A 203 0.72 -21.83 -9.55
CA PRO A 203 1.20 -20.78 -8.67
C PRO A 203 1.66 -21.43 -7.37
N SER A 204 2.92 -21.25 -7.03
CA SER A 204 3.38 -21.53 -5.69
C SER A 204 3.09 -20.28 -4.86
N VAL A 205 2.19 -20.40 -3.89
CA VAL A 205 1.93 -19.33 -2.92
C VAL A 205 2.88 -19.51 -1.75
N HIS A 206 3.78 -18.56 -1.57
CA HIS A 206 4.68 -18.54 -0.43
C HIS A 206 4.28 -17.44 0.52
N ILE A 207 4.21 -17.77 1.82
CA ILE A 207 4.04 -16.76 2.88
C ILE A 207 5.41 -16.16 3.15
N SER A 208 5.53 -14.85 2.96
CA SER A 208 6.75 -14.15 3.32
C SER A 208 6.97 -14.18 4.85
N GLU A 209 8.09 -14.71 5.29
CA GLU A 209 8.47 -14.74 6.72
C GLU A 209 8.73 -13.34 7.29
N HIS A 210 8.76 -12.32 6.43
CA HIS A 210 9.02 -10.92 6.78
C HIS A 210 7.90 -10.27 7.60
N GLN A 211 6.77 -10.91 7.71
CA GLN A 211 5.56 -10.43 8.38
C GLN A 211 5.75 -10.13 9.87
N ALA A 212 6.55 -10.92 10.56
CA ALA A 212 6.79 -10.76 11.99
C ALA A 212 7.46 -9.41 12.35
N ARG A 213 8.02 -8.69 11.38
CA ARG A 213 8.79 -7.47 11.58
C ARG A 213 8.07 -6.21 11.12
N LEU A 214 6.93 -6.34 10.45
CA LEU A 214 6.04 -5.21 10.15
C LEU A 214 5.46 -4.68 11.46
N PHE A 215 5.70 -3.41 11.74
CA PHE A 215 5.18 -2.71 12.92
C PHE A 215 3.95 -1.84 12.59
N VAL A 216 3.32 -2.09 11.45
CA VAL A 216 2.09 -1.43 10.99
C VAL A 216 0.86 -2.21 11.43
N ARG A 217 -0.31 -1.56 11.42
CA ARG A 217 -1.57 -2.13 11.88
C ARG A 217 -2.35 -2.82 10.78
N ASP A 218 -2.14 -2.38 9.54
CA ASP A 218 -2.77 -2.82 8.31
C ASP A 218 -1.80 -2.70 7.14
N LEU A 219 -2.21 -3.18 5.97
CA LEU A 219 -1.56 -2.92 4.68
C LEU A 219 -2.64 -2.55 3.67
N SER A 220 -2.62 -1.31 3.20
CA SER A 220 -3.54 -0.81 2.18
C SER A 220 -2.92 -0.77 0.78
N SER A 221 -1.60 -0.74 0.64
CA SER A 221 -0.92 -0.84 -0.67
C SER A 221 0.48 -1.40 -0.57
N LEU A 222 0.98 -1.93 -1.69
CA LEU A 222 2.38 -2.31 -1.90
C LEU A 222 2.94 -1.64 -3.15
N GLN A 223 4.25 -1.45 -3.19
CA GLN A 223 5.00 -1.07 -4.39
C GLN A 223 6.37 -1.77 -4.36
N PHE A 224 6.76 -2.41 -5.45
CA PHE A 224 8.11 -2.93 -5.62
C PHE A 224 8.98 -1.88 -6.32
N ASP A 225 10.13 -1.57 -5.76
CA ASP A 225 11.11 -0.70 -6.39
C ASP A 225 12.18 -1.53 -7.10
N GLU A 226 12.13 -1.56 -8.41
CA GLU A 226 13.05 -2.32 -9.27
C GLU A 226 14.52 -1.87 -9.15
N GLN A 227 14.77 -0.64 -8.71
CA GLN A 227 16.13 -0.12 -8.60
C GLN A 227 16.84 -0.65 -7.36
N THR A 228 16.14 -0.79 -6.26
CA THR A 228 16.70 -1.26 -4.99
C THR A 228 16.38 -2.73 -4.72
N GLY A 229 15.34 -3.28 -5.34
CA GLY A 229 14.78 -4.59 -5.00
C GLY A 229 14.00 -4.58 -3.69
N HIS A 230 13.56 -3.40 -3.24
CA HIS A 230 12.85 -3.23 -1.97
C HIS A 230 11.34 -3.15 -2.18
N LEU A 231 10.59 -3.56 -1.16
CA LEU A 231 9.16 -3.34 -1.08
C LEU A 231 8.86 -2.07 -0.27
N LEU A 232 7.93 -1.27 -0.78
CA LEU A 232 7.26 -0.23 -0.01
C LEU A 232 5.91 -0.77 0.44
N ALA A 233 5.60 -0.60 1.71
CA ALA A 233 4.34 -1.02 2.31
C ALA A 233 3.62 0.22 2.85
N LEU A 234 2.41 0.48 2.36
CA LEU A 234 1.53 1.54 2.83
C LEU A 234 0.62 0.99 3.93
N SER A 235 0.44 1.76 4.99
CA SER A 235 -0.50 1.51 6.07
C SER A 235 -1.31 2.77 6.34
N ASP A 236 -2.61 2.71 6.12
CA ASP A 236 -3.52 3.82 6.44
C ASP A 236 -3.63 4.02 7.95
N GLU A 237 -4.00 2.98 8.70
CA GLU A 237 -4.18 3.08 10.15
C GLU A 237 -2.92 3.52 10.90
N SER A 238 -1.73 3.24 10.36
CA SER A 238 -0.45 3.68 10.92
C SER A 238 0.02 5.02 10.36
N ARG A 239 -0.58 5.50 9.26
CA ARG A 239 -0.19 6.69 8.49
C ARG A 239 1.29 6.68 8.14
N LEU A 240 1.72 5.57 7.55
CA LEU A 240 3.11 5.33 7.21
C LEU A 240 3.25 4.66 5.85
N VAL A 241 4.29 5.06 5.12
CA VAL A 241 4.93 4.20 4.12
C VAL A 241 6.20 3.65 4.75
N VAL A 242 6.44 2.36 4.66
CA VAL A 242 7.62 1.69 5.20
C VAL A 242 8.37 1.03 4.06
N GLU A 243 9.67 1.31 3.95
CA GLU A 243 10.59 0.61 3.05
C GLU A 243 11.10 -0.65 3.73
N LEU A 244 10.98 -1.78 3.04
CA LEU A 244 11.44 -3.09 3.49
C LEU A 244 12.54 -3.58 2.54
N ASP A 245 13.64 -4.11 3.08
CA ASP A 245 14.64 -4.80 2.27
C ASP A 245 14.13 -6.17 1.76
N ALA A 246 14.97 -6.86 0.99
CA ALA A 246 14.65 -8.17 0.42
C ALA A 246 14.38 -9.24 1.50
N ASP A 247 14.87 -9.04 2.73
CA ASP A 247 14.63 -9.91 3.88
C ASP A 247 13.42 -9.43 4.71
N GLY A 248 12.69 -8.38 4.25
CA GLY A 248 11.53 -7.79 4.90
C GLY A 248 11.86 -6.99 6.17
N GLN A 249 13.14 -6.57 6.33
CA GLN A 249 13.50 -5.70 7.43
C GLN A 249 13.11 -4.27 7.10
N PRO A 250 12.46 -3.54 8.01
CA PRO A 250 12.17 -2.14 7.80
C PRO A 250 13.47 -1.31 7.81
N LEU A 251 13.71 -0.60 6.72
CA LEU A 251 14.88 0.27 6.53
C LEU A 251 14.58 1.73 6.82
N SER A 252 13.50 2.24 6.27
CA SER A 252 13.13 3.65 6.38
C SER A 252 11.61 3.82 6.38
N SER A 253 11.11 5.01 6.75
CA SER A 253 9.69 5.29 6.71
C SER A 253 9.38 6.75 6.38
N LEU A 254 8.21 6.96 5.72
CA LEU A 254 7.60 8.24 5.44
C LEU A 254 6.34 8.38 6.29
N SER A 255 6.27 9.43 7.12
CA SER A 255 5.05 9.74 7.88
C SER A 255 4.07 10.53 7.02
N LEU A 256 2.81 10.11 7.02
CA LEU A 256 1.68 10.74 6.34
C LEU A 256 0.86 11.62 7.29
N SER A 257 1.41 11.98 8.44
CA SER A 257 0.74 12.80 9.45
C SER A 257 1.04 14.29 9.28
N ALA A 258 0.08 15.12 9.68
CA ALA A 258 0.20 16.58 9.71
C ALA A 258 1.48 17.06 10.42
N GLY A 259 2.08 18.13 9.91
CA GLY A 259 3.34 18.69 10.42
C GLY A 259 4.57 17.86 10.08
N ARG A 260 4.43 16.75 9.35
CA ARG A 260 5.54 15.92 8.88
C ARG A 260 5.72 16.06 7.38
N ARG A 261 6.97 16.04 6.92
CA ARG A 261 7.33 16.01 5.49
C ARG A 261 6.68 17.10 4.62
N GLY A 262 6.30 18.22 5.22
CA GLY A 262 5.62 19.33 4.55
C GLY A 262 4.09 19.22 4.51
N LEU A 263 3.50 18.13 5.03
CA LEU A 263 2.06 17.97 5.09
C LEU A 263 1.43 18.96 6.09
N GLU A 264 0.41 19.67 5.65
CA GLU A 264 -0.41 20.57 6.49
C GLU A 264 -1.49 19.81 7.27
N ARG A 265 -1.97 18.71 6.70
CA ARG A 265 -3.00 17.82 7.27
C ARG A 265 -2.55 16.38 7.18
N ASP A 266 -3.15 15.51 7.97
CA ASP A 266 -3.03 14.05 7.81
C ASP A 266 -3.52 13.68 6.41
N VAL A 267 -2.88 12.70 5.76
CA VAL A 267 -3.44 12.01 4.60
C VAL A 267 -4.55 11.11 5.15
N PRO A 268 -5.83 11.33 4.78
CA PRO A 268 -6.92 10.46 5.23
C PRO A 268 -6.92 9.19 4.39
N GLN A 269 -7.27 8.06 4.94
CA GLN A 269 -7.47 6.76 4.24
C GLN A 269 -6.61 6.59 2.98
N ALA A 270 -5.28 6.44 3.17
CA ALA A 270 -4.34 6.28 2.07
C ALA A 270 -4.41 4.83 1.56
N GLU A 271 -4.94 4.62 0.33
CA GLU A 271 -5.24 3.29 -0.19
C GLU A 271 -4.38 2.87 -1.39
N GLY A 272 -3.85 3.81 -2.14
CA GLY A 272 -3.03 3.51 -3.31
C GLY A 272 -1.67 4.19 -3.30
N MET A 273 -0.64 3.47 -3.77
CA MET A 273 0.72 3.97 -3.86
C MET A 273 1.40 3.49 -5.14
N ALA A 274 2.11 4.40 -5.82
CA ALA A 274 2.93 4.09 -6.98
C ALA A 274 4.24 4.87 -6.96
N MET A 275 5.29 4.33 -7.57
CA MET A 275 6.56 5.02 -7.74
C MET A 275 6.90 5.19 -9.22
N GLY A 276 7.19 6.41 -9.63
CA GLY A 276 7.68 6.72 -10.96
C GLY A 276 9.18 6.40 -11.11
N PRO A 277 9.67 6.29 -12.34
CA PRO A 277 11.07 5.92 -12.63
C PRO A 277 12.09 6.95 -12.15
N ASP A 278 11.67 8.18 -11.89
CA ASP A 278 12.47 9.25 -11.31
C ASP A 278 12.51 9.22 -9.77
N GLY A 279 11.86 8.23 -9.15
CA GLY A 279 11.72 8.10 -7.71
C GLY A 279 10.65 9.03 -7.11
N THR A 280 9.77 9.63 -7.92
CA THR A 280 8.59 10.34 -7.41
C THR A 280 7.58 9.33 -6.85
N LEU A 281 7.13 9.56 -5.62
CA LEU A 281 6.12 8.74 -4.96
C LEU A 281 4.75 9.41 -5.10
N TYR A 282 3.79 8.66 -5.63
CA TYR A 282 2.40 9.06 -5.80
C TYR A 282 1.54 8.28 -4.81
N LEU A 283 0.52 8.95 -4.27
CA LEU A 283 -0.46 8.34 -3.38
C LEU A 283 -1.86 8.80 -3.75
N VAL A 284 -2.82 7.90 -3.62
CA VAL A 284 -4.24 8.23 -3.61
C VAL A 284 -4.83 7.91 -2.25
N SER A 285 -5.89 8.62 -1.92
CA SER A 285 -6.56 8.56 -0.63
C SER A 285 -8.04 8.81 -0.83
N GLU A 286 -8.84 8.07 -0.12
CA GLU A 286 -10.29 8.27 -0.17
C GLU A 286 -10.74 9.67 0.29
N PRO A 287 -11.84 10.17 -0.33
CA PRO A 287 -12.57 9.50 -1.41
C PRO A 287 -11.86 9.58 -2.78
N ASN A 288 -11.16 10.67 -3.10
CA ASN A 288 -10.57 10.93 -4.42
C ASN A 288 -9.43 11.95 -4.36
N LEU A 289 -8.58 11.84 -3.35
CA LEU A 289 -7.48 12.77 -3.12
C LEU A 289 -6.17 12.23 -3.69
N PHE A 290 -5.39 13.13 -4.28
CA PHE A 290 -4.10 12.81 -4.89
C PHE A 290 -2.96 13.57 -4.20
N TYR A 291 -1.86 12.86 -3.98
CA TYR A 291 -0.66 13.35 -3.34
C TYR A 291 0.58 12.99 -4.14
N VAL A 292 1.58 13.88 -4.12
CA VAL A 292 2.90 13.63 -4.70
C VAL A 292 3.96 13.94 -3.68
N PHE A 293 4.92 13.02 -3.51
CA PHE A 293 6.09 13.23 -2.68
C PHE A 293 7.35 13.11 -3.52
N ARG A 294 8.30 14.02 -3.32
CA ARG A 294 9.58 14.04 -4.03
C ARG A 294 10.72 14.27 -3.06
N LYS A 295 11.90 13.80 -3.42
CA LYS A 295 13.12 14.21 -2.75
C LYS A 295 13.52 15.61 -3.25
N PRO A 296 13.98 16.52 -2.36
CA PRO A 296 14.58 17.78 -2.79
C PRO A 296 15.74 17.50 -3.73
N ALA A 297 15.88 18.32 -4.77
CA ALA A 297 17.08 18.28 -5.62
C ALA A 297 18.31 18.50 -4.72
N ARG A 298 19.31 17.63 -4.86
CA ARG A 298 20.59 17.76 -4.16
C ARG A 298 21.42 18.88 -4.77
#